data_5486edd3684a311a70fd4881d6624871
#
_entry.id   5486edd3684a311a70fd4881d6624871
#
_cell.length_a   1.000
_cell.length_b   1.000
_cell.length_c   1.000
_cell.angle_alpha   90.00
_cell.angle_beta   90.00
_cell.angle_gamma   90.00
#
_symmetry.space_group_name_H-M   'P 1'
#
loop_
_entity.id
_entity.type
_entity.pdbx_description
1 polymer ?
#
loop_
_entity_poly.entity_id
_entity_poly.type
_entity_poly.pdbx_seq_one_letter_code
_entity_poly.pdbx_strand_id
1 'polypeptide(L)'
;ITPQRLLATHLELVVSSSELHLYTAKENNEYFLIIDCLTRIDLSIFEEKCFSVLLALGLISGNLALNEFFILSFSEEKMSAPLDLMYQTKPSSIYTHQAVFTTNISSISHGMGLSQEEKDRLGVGLTEFPKGVFSELATQLHQHEKLRRATKLLLLGKNASMEMRLPAYYVAIEAITGHVEAKDNLLKPIRDESVAEKLIKSMKELIEVEKKLHSNDDFNSSVLLRKINNLNRPTNKDKLSQPFSFVNYSLSKEEYRILKDRNLYLHGSFTKGKDDNRYRDALHTSTRLSFLVTVLLLKLAGFEGKIINYAKLWSGAIGKNLNEDLILSI
;
A
#
# COMPACT_ATOMS: atom_id res chain seq x y z
N ILE A 1 -21.28 -27.74 -11.48
CA ILE A 1 -21.79 -26.35 -11.57
C ILE A 1 -21.69 -25.95 -13.02
N THR A 2 -22.79 -25.92 -13.73
CA THR A 2 -22.81 -25.39 -15.10
C THR A 2 -22.97 -23.87 -14.96
N PRO A 3 -22.02 -23.05 -15.33
CA PRO A 3 -22.15 -21.60 -15.18
C PRO A 3 -23.25 -21.12 -16.11
N GLN A 4 -24.44 -20.84 -15.59
CA GLN A 4 -25.59 -20.45 -16.40
C GLN A 4 -25.51 -19.03 -16.94
N ARG A 5 -24.62 -18.16 -16.46
CA ARG A 5 -24.29 -16.85 -17.05
C ARG A 5 -22.94 -16.38 -16.54
N LEU A 6 -21.94 -16.36 -17.39
CA LEU A 6 -20.80 -15.46 -17.26
C LEU A 6 -21.34 -14.02 -17.33
N LEU A 7 -21.40 -13.35 -16.21
CA LEU A 7 -21.47 -11.90 -16.22
C LEU A 7 -20.15 -11.43 -16.83
N ALA A 8 -20.17 -10.59 -17.84
CA ALA A 8 -19.13 -10.22 -18.79
C ALA A 8 -17.82 -9.63 -18.21
N THR A 9 -17.27 -10.22 -17.17
CA THR A 9 -16.02 -9.81 -16.54
C THR A 9 -15.10 -11.01 -16.41
N HIS A 10 -14.48 -11.39 -17.50
CA HIS A 10 -13.38 -12.34 -17.52
C HIS A 10 -12.07 -11.59 -17.66
N LEU A 11 -11.18 -11.78 -16.72
CA LEU A 11 -9.87 -11.17 -16.68
C LEU A 11 -8.80 -12.27 -16.62
N GLU A 12 -7.99 -12.36 -17.64
CA GLU A 12 -6.82 -13.22 -17.70
C GLU A 12 -5.62 -12.48 -17.10
N LEU A 13 -4.94 -13.07 -16.14
CA LEU A 13 -3.82 -12.50 -15.44
C LEU A 13 -2.60 -13.40 -15.56
N VAL A 14 -1.43 -12.80 -15.58
CA VAL A 14 -0.16 -13.54 -15.45
C VAL A 14 0.47 -13.18 -14.11
N VAL A 15 0.53 -14.13 -13.18
CA VAL A 15 1.09 -13.94 -11.85
C VAL A 15 2.28 -14.85 -11.66
N SER A 16 3.49 -14.28 -11.59
CA SER A 16 4.74 -15.04 -11.49
C SER A 16 4.78 -16.24 -12.44
N SER A 17 4.63 -15.96 -13.74
CA SER A 17 4.62 -16.93 -14.86
C SER A 17 3.46 -17.92 -14.91
N SER A 18 2.47 -17.86 -14.02
CA SER A 18 1.24 -18.67 -14.14
C SER A 18 0.10 -17.82 -14.70
N GLU A 19 -0.61 -18.38 -15.64
CA GLU A 19 -1.85 -17.80 -16.16
C GLU A 19 -2.99 -18.15 -15.22
N LEU A 20 -3.67 -17.13 -14.74
CA LEU A 20 -4.83 -17.22 -13.86
C LEU A 20 -6.01 -16.52 -14.52
N HIS A 21 -7.19 -17.12 -14.41
CA HIS A 21 -8.44 -16.54 -14.89
C HIS A 21 -9.27 -16.08 -13.69
N LEU A 22 -9.66 -14.83 -13.71
CA LEU A 22 -10.52 -14.22 -12.70
C LEU A 22 -11.85 -13.84 -13.32
N TYR A 23 -12.93 -14.35 -12.77
CA TYR A 23 -14.28 -14.05 -13.26
C TYR A 23 -15.34 -14.19 -12.17
N THR A 24 -16.54 -13.67 -12.44
CA THR A 24 -17.66 -13.78 -11.53
C THR A 24 -18.71 -14.73 -12.12
N ALA A 25 -19.29 -15.57 -11.28
CA ALA A 25 -20.45 -16.40 -11.61
C ALA A 25 -21.61 -16.06 -10.67
N LYS A 26 -22.82 -16.29 -11.15
CA LYS A 26 -24.04 -16.15 -10.36
C LYS A 26 -24.81 -17.45 -10.37
N GLU A 27 -25.14 -17.98 -9.21
CA GLU A 27 -26.00 -19.14 -9.05
C GLU A 27 -26.97 -18.89 -7.89
N ASN A 28 -28.25 -19.19 -8.08
CA ASN A 28 -29.29 -19.05 -7.05
C ASN A 28 -29.30 -17.71 -6.29
N ASN A 29 -29.08 -16.59 -6.99
CA ASN A 29 -28.92 -15.23 -6.45
C ASN A 29 -27.65 -14.99 -5.63
N GLU A 30 -26.75 -15.95 -5.50
CA GLU A 30 -25.42 -15.79 -4.92
C GLU A 30 -24.38 -15.46 -5.98
N TYR A 31 -23.39 -14.64 -5.63
CA TYR A 31 -22.30 -14.26 -6.52
C TYR A 31 -21.00 -14.88 -6.02
N PHE A 32 -20.30 -15.53 -6.92
CA PHE A 32 -19.02 -16.15 -6.67
C PHE A 32 -17.93 -15.44 -7.46
N LEU A 33 -16.83 -15.12 -6.78
CA LEU A 33 -15.58 -14.72 -7.44
C LEU A 33 -14.76 -15.99 -7.62
N ILE A 34 -14.45 -16.31 -8.87
CA ILE A 34 -13.73 -17.52 -9.24
C ILE A 34 -12.35 -17.15 -9.74
N ILE A 35 -11.34 -17.83 -9.23
CA ILE A 35 -9.97 -17.79 -9.74
C ILE A 35 -9.59 -19.19 -10.12
N ASP A 36 -9.25 -19.43 -11.37
CA ASP A 36 -8.77 -20.72 -11.83
C ASP A 36 -7.40 -20.65 -12.49
N CYS A 37 -6.76 -21.80 -12.60
CA CYS A 37 -5.50 -21.99 -13.28
C CYS A 37 -5.59 -23.27 -14.12
N LEU A 38 -5.49 -23.12 -15.46
CA LEU A 38 -5.58 -24.27 -16.38
C LEU A 38 -4.34 -25.14 -16.38
N THR A 39 -3.22 -24.62 -15.90
CA THR A 39 -1.97 -25.38 -15.76
C THR A 39 -1.87 -26.03 -14.38
N ARG A 40 -1.24 -27.21 -14.31
CA ARG A 40 -1.00 -27.86 -13.03
C ARG A 40 -0.03 -27.03 -12.19
N ILE A 41 -0.43 -26.78 -10.95
CA ILE A 41 0.33 -25.99 -9.98
C ILE A 41 0.14 -26.61 -8.59
N ASP A 42 1.15 -26.52 -7.73
CA ASP A 42 1.04 -26.95 -6.35
C ASP A 42 0.01 -26.12 -5.59
N LEU A 43 -0.79 -26.77 -4.75
CA LEU A 43 -1.90 -26.15 -4.03
C LEU A 43 -1.43 -24.92 -3.21
N SER A 44 -0.33 -25.03 -2.48
CA SER A 44 0.20 -23.92 -1.68
C SER A 44 0.58 -22.72 -2.53
N ILE A 45 1.19 -22.94 -3.69
CA ILE A 45 1.58 -21.88 -4.64
C ILE A 45 0.32 -21.27 -5.26
N PHE A 46 -0.68 -22.09 -5.60
CA PHE A 46 -1.97 -21.60 -6.11
C PHE A 46 -2.66 -20.68 -5.09
N GLU A 47 -2.77 -21.12 -3.83
CA GLU A 47 -3.36 -20.33 -2.75
C GLU A 47 -2.64 -18.97 -2.55
N GLU A 48 -1.30 -18.96 -2.56
CA GLU A 48 -0.54 -17.71 -2.43
C GLU A 48 -0.76 -16.75 -3.59
N LYS A 49 -0.85 -17.27 -4.82
CA LYS A 49 -1.14 -16.46 -6.01
C LYS A 49 -2.57 -15.92 -5.98
N CYS A 50 -3.56 -16.75 -5.66
CA CYS A 50 -4.94 -16.33 -5.49
C CYS A 50 -5.06 -15.23 -4.42
N PHE A 51 -4.39 -15.39 -3.29
CA PHE A 51 -4.39 -14.37 -2.24
C PHE A 51 -3.77 -13.05 -2.71
N SER A 52 -2.72 -13.10 -3.52
CA SER A 52 -2.09 -11.92 -4.09
C SER A 52 -2.98 -11.20 -5.11
N VAL A 53 -3.74 -11.97 -5.92
CA VAL A 53 -4.77 -11.43 -6.82
C VAL A 53 -5.89 -10.75 -6.03
N LEU A 54 -6.38 -11.40 -4.96
CA LEU A 54 -7.41 -10.82 -4.10
C LEU A 54 -6.94 -9.54 -3.39
N LEU A 55 -5.67 -9.48 -2.95
CA LEU A 55 -5.09 -8.26 -2.38
C LEU A 55 -4.99 -7.14 -3.40
N ALA A 56 -4.55 -7.44 -4.63
CA ALA A 56 -4.48 -6.47 -5.72
C ALA A 56 -5.89 -5.94 -6.07
N LEU A 57 -6.88 -6.83 -6.18
CA LEU A 57 -8.27 -6.45 -6.38
C LEU A 57 -8.81 -5.61 -5.22
N GLY A 58 -8.48 -6.00 -3.98
CA GLY A 58 -8.85 -5.26 -2.78
C GLY A 58 -8.24 -3.87 -2.71
N LEU A 59 -6.99 -3.69 -3.13
CA LEU A 59 -6.36 -2.38 -3.26
C LEU A 59 -7.14 -1.49 -4.22
N ILE A 60 -7.47 -2.00 -5.40
CA ILE A 60 -8.11 -1.23 -6.47
C ILE A 60 -9.57 -0.91 -6.13
N SER A 61 -10.34 -1.92 -5.73
CA SER A 61 -11.78 -1.81 -5.46
C SER A 61 -12.13 -1.25 -4.07
N GLY A 62 -11.16 -1.26 -3.15
CA GLY A 62 -11.38 -0.95 -1.74
C GLY A 62 -12.02 -2.10 -0.94
N ASN A 63 -12.28 -3.24 -1.55
CA ASN A 63 -12.98 -4.37 -0.94
C ASN A 63 -12.16 -5.64 -1.06
N LEU A 64 -11.74 -6.19 0.07
CA LEU A 64 -11.03 -7.45 0.14
C LEU A 64 -11.99 -8.55 0.60
N ALA A 65 -12.39 -9.42 -0.33
CA ALA A 65 -13.25 -10.56 -0.06
C ALA A 65 -12.42 -11.74 0.46
N LEU A 66 -12.63 -12.16 1.70
CA LEU A 66 -11.84 -13.22 2.34
C LEU A 66 -12.67 -14.28 3.08
N ASN A 67 -13.97 -14.16 3.19
CA ASN A 67 -14.77 -14.97 4.12
C ASN A 67 -14.60 -16.48 3.98
N GLU A 68 -15.07 -17.04 2.88
CA GLU A 68 -15.11 -18.46 2.64
C GLU A 68 -14.49 -18.79 1.29
N PHE A 69 -13.70 -19.84 1.27
CA PHE A 69 -13.04 -20.34 0.07
C PHE A 69 -13.38 -21.80 -0.15
N PHE A 70 -13.77 -22.12 -1.37
CA PHE A 70 -13.89 -23.47 -1.87
C PHE A 70 -12.78 -23.67 -2.91
N ILE A 71 -11.89 -24.60 -2.65
CA ILE A 71 -10.82 -24.96 -3.57
C ILE A 71 -11.14 -26.30 -4.16
N LEU A 72 -11.24 -26.35 -5.48
CA LEU A 72 -11.57 -27.53 -6.27
C LEU A 72 -10.34 -27.91 -7.09
N SER A 73 -9.93 -29.18 -7.05
CA SER A 73 -8.97 -29.73 -7.97
C SER A 73 -9.63 -30.66 -8.99
N PHE A 74 -9.08 -30.68 -10.20
CA PHE A 74 -9.62 -31.47 -11.31
C PHE A 74 -8.50 -32.32 -11.94
N SER A 75 -8.88 -33.51 -12.45
CA SER A 75 -7.94 -34.37 -13.18
C SER A 75 -7.72 -33.93 -14.62
N GLU A 76 -8.69 -33.22 -15.19
CA GLU A 76 -8.76 -32.87 -16.60
C GLU A 76 -8.98 -31.36 -16.77
N GLU A 77 -8.44 -30.79 -17.85
CA GLU A 77 -8.64 -29.38 -18.22
C GLU A 77 -10.13 -29.01 -18.42
N LYS A 78 -10.97 -29.98 -18.79
CA LYS A 78 -12.42 -29.76 -18.97
C LYS A 78 -13.17 -29.56 -17.65
N MET A 79 -12.51 -29.71 -16.51
CA MET A 79 -13.13 -29.57 -15.18
C MET A 79 -14.45 -30.35 -15.02
N SER A 80 -14.56 -31.51 -15.68
CA SER A 80 -15.79 -32.28 -15.74
C SER A 80 -16.17 -32.95 -14.42
N ALA A 81 -15.16 -33.40 -13.67
CA ALA A 81 -15.35 -34.00 -12.35
C ALA A 81 -14.26 -33.54 -11.38
N PRO A 82 -14.63 -32.95 -10.25
CA PRO A 82 -13.65 -32.60 -9.22
C PRO A 82 -13.02 -33.85 -8.62
N LEU A 83 -11.70 -33.81 -8.40
CA LEU A 83 -10.97 -34.84 -7.66
C LEU A 83 -11.10 -34.62 -6.17
N ASP A 84 -11.01 -33.37 -5.75
CA ASP A 84 -10.98 -32.99 -4.34
C ASP A 84 -11.67 -31.64 -4.13
N LEU A 85 -12.21 -31.46 -2.93
CA LEU A 85 -12.84 -30.22 -2.48
C LEU A 85 -12.28 -29.86 -1.12
N MET A 86 -11.64 -28.73 -1.01
CA MET A 86 -11.20 -28.15 0.25
C MET A 86 -12.04 -26.92 0.59
N TYR A 87 -12.52 -26.84 1.83
CA TYR A 87 -13.20 -25.67 2.38
C TYR A 87 -12.32 -24.99 3.42
N GLN A 88 -12.17 -23.71 3.30
CA GLN A 88 -11.40 -22.89 4.25
C GLN A 88 -12.18 -21.63 4.63
N THR A 89 -12.14 -21.28 5.92
CA THR A 89 -12.58 -19.98 6.41
C THR A 89 -11.36 -19.08 6.63
N LYS A 90 -11.42 -17.87 6.15
CA LYS A 90 -10.40 -16.83 6.39
C LYS A 90 -11.00 -15.74 7.27
N PRO A 91 -10.17 -14.84 7.84
CA PRO A 91 -10.68 -13.69 8.58
C PRO A 91 -11.67 -12.87 7.75
N SER A 92 -12.58 -12.17 8.42
CA SER A 92 -13.64 -11.38 7.80
C SER A 92 -13.15 -10.50 6.66
N SER A 93 -13.96 -10.39 5.64
CA SER A 93 -13.75 -9.46 4.52
C SER A 93 -13.61 -8.02 4.99
N ILE A 94 -12.89 -7.22 4.24
CA ILE A 94 -12.70 -5.80 4.50
C ILE A 94 -13.46 -5.02 3.45
N TYR A 95 -14.46 -4.25 3.87
CA TYR A 95 -15.25 -3.37 3.02
C TYR A 95 -14.97 -1.92 3.40
N THR A 96 -14.37 -1.15 2.51
CA THR A 96 -13.95 0.21 2.84
C THR A 96 -14.68 1.30 2.07
N HIS A 97 -15.43 0.96 1.03
CA HIS A 97 -16.06 1.91 0.09
C HIS A 97 -15.09 2.95 -0.48
N GLN A 98 -13.78 2.67 -0.45
CA GLN A 98 -12.72 3.57 -0.88
C GLN A 98 -11.95 2.95 -2.05
N ALA A 99 -12.65 2.73 -3.15
CA ALA A 99 -12.01 2.30 -4.39
C ALA A 99 -10.95 3.33 -4.80
N VAL A 100 -9.77 2.86 -5.14
CA VAL A 100 -8.68 3.72 -5.62
C VAL A 100 -8.98 4.21 -7.04
N PHE A 101 -9.64 3.35 -7.79
CA PHE A 101 -10.00 3.54 -9.17
C PHE A 101 -11.47 3.14 -9.39
N THR A 102 -12.17 3.87 -10.24
CA THR A 102 -13.52 3.49 -10.69
C THR A 102 -13.77 4.04 -12.07
N THR A 103 -14.49 3.29 -12.88
CA THR A 103 -15.03 3.74 -14.17
C THR A 103 -16.43 4.36 -14.02
N ASN A 104 -17.01 4.30 -12.82
CA ASN A 104 -18.34 4.82 -12.53
C ASN A 104 -18.26 6.14 -11.77
N ILE A 105 -18.45 7.23 -12.50
CA ILE A 105 -18.48 8.59 -11.94
C ILE A 105 -19.56 8.78 -10.88
N SER A 106 -20.71 8.14 -11.04
CA SER A 106 -21.81 8.28 -10.10
C SER A 106 -21.42 7.80 -8.71
N SER A 107 -20.51 6.82 -8.60
CA SER A 107 -20.01 6.34 -7.31
C SER A 107 -19.17 7.37 -6.55
N ILE A 108 -18.51 8.29 -7.27
CA ILE A 108 -17.68 9.33 -6.67
C ILE A 108 -18.47 10.63 -6.46
N SER A 109 -19.35 10.96 -7.42
CA SER A 109 -20.07 12.23 -7.45
C SER A 109 -21.35 12.26 -6.64
N HIS A 110 -21.77 11.09 -6.11
CA HIS A 110 -22.99 11.00 -5.30
C HIS A 110 -22.83 11.81 -4.01
N GLY A 111 -23.70 12.80 -3.83
CA GLY A 111 -23.67 13.69 -2.67
C GLY A 111 -22.72 14.91 -2.78
N MET A 112 -21.95 15.05 -3.85
CA MET A 112 -21.01 16.18 -4.03
C MET A 112 -21.64 17.42 -4.66
N GLY A 113 -22.87 17.35 -5.14
CA GLY A 113 -23.56 18.46 -5.81
C GLY A 113 -22.90 18.91 -7.13
N LEU A 114 -22.12 18.04 -7.77
CA LEU A 114 -21.43 18.35 -9.03
C LEU A 114 -22.45 18.62 -10.16
N SER A 115 -22.16 19.62 -10.96
CA SER A 115 -22.86 19.89 -12.22
C SER A 115 -22.63 18.74 -13.22
N GLN A 116 -23.50 18.65 -14.24
CA GLN A 116 -23.33 17.63 -15.29
C GLN A 116 -22.00 17.83 -16.04
N GLU A 117 -21.61 19.07 -16.31
CA GLU A 117 -20.34 19.38 -16.97
C GLU A 117 -19.11 18.91 -16.15
N GLU A 118 -19.14 19.07 -14.82
CA GLU A 118 -18.09 18.54 -13.93
C GLU A 118 -18.05 17.03 -13.94
N LYS A 119 -19.22 16.36 -13.94
CA LYS A 119 -19.31 14.91 -14.05
C LYS A 119 -18.73 14.39 -15.38
N ASP A 120 -19.04 15.08 -16.48
CA ASP A 120 -18.55 14.72 -17.81
C ASP A 120 -17.02 14.89 -17.90
N ARG A 121 -16.47 15.99 -17.35
CA ARG A 121 -15.01 16.16 -17.24
C ARG A 121 -14.34 15.07 -16.43
N LEU A 122 -14.93 14.66 -15.31
CA LEU A 122 -14.42 13.55 -14.51
C LEU A 122 -14.49 12.25 -15.31
N GLY A 123 -15.57 12.00 -16.08
CA GLY A 123 -15.76 10.82 -16.90
C GLY A 123 -14.68 10.61 -17.95
N VAL A 124 -14.31 11.68 -18.63
CA VAL A 124 -13.22 11.63 -19.63
C VAL A 124 -11.88 11.27 -18.99
N GLY A 125 -11.72 11.51 -17.69
CA GLY A 125 -10.50 11.19 -16.95
C GLY A 125 -10.38 9.75 -16.44
N LEU A 126 -11.48 9.00 -16.44
CA LEU A 126 -11.53 7.64 -15.92
C LEU A 126 -11.37 6.65 -17.07
N THR A 127 -10.17 6.12 -17.20
CA THR A 127 -9.84 5.06 -18.16
C THR A 127 -9.94 3.69 -17.50
N GLU A 128 -9.93 2.64 -18.29
CA GLU A 128 -9.84 1.27 -17.77
C GLU A 128 -8.52 1.06 -17.03
N PHE A 129 -8.57 0.27 -15.96
CA PHE A 129 -7.35 -0.13 -15.25
C PHE A 129 -6.58 -1.15 -16.12
N PRO A 130 -5.29 -0.90 -16.45
CA PRO A 130 -4.57 -1.76 -17.39
C PRO A 130 -4.38 -3.17 -16.84
N LYS A 131 -4.77 -4.19 -17.63
CA LYS A 131 -4.61 -5.62 -17.29
C LYS A 131 -3.16 -5.98 -16.94
N GLY A 132 -2.18 -5.45 -17.69
CA GLY A 132 -0.76 -5.69 -17.44
C GLY A 132 -0.30 -5.16 -16.09
N VAL A 133 -0.78 -3.98 -15.69
CA VAL A 133 -0.47 -3.40 -14.38
C VAL A 133 -1.09 -4.22 -13.25
N PHE A 134 -2.31 -4.74 -13.46
CA PHE A 134 -2.94 -5.61 -12.46
C PHE A 134 -2.13 -6.91 -12.28
N SER A 135 -1.72 -7.53 -13.37
CA SER A 135 -0.86 -8.73 -13.36
C SER A 135 0.46 -8.48 -12.64
N GLU A 136 1.11 -7.34 -12.94
CA GLU A 136 2.37 -6.96 -12.30
C GLU A 136 2.17 -6.67 -10.80
N LEU A 137 1.11 -5.96 -10.43
CA LEU A 137 0.78 -5.71 -9.02
C LEU A 137 0.60 -7.04 -8.26
N ALA A 138 -0.20 -7.95 -8.80
CA ALA A 138 -0.41 -9.27 -8.19
C ALA A 138 0.89 -10.08 -8.11
N THR A 139 1.75 -10.01 -9.13
CA THR A 139 3.08 -10.65 -9.14
C THR A 139 3.98 -10.09 -8.05
N GLN A 140 4.07 -8.78 -7.90
CA GLN A 140 4.87 -8.15 -6.86
C GLN A 140 4.36 -8.47 -5.45
N LEU A 141 3.05 -8.51 -5.26
CA LEU A 141 2.45 -8.91 -3.98
C LEU A 141 2.71 -10.40 -3.67
N HIS A 142 2.79 -11.25 -4.69
CA HIS A 142 3.17 -12.65 -4.53
C HIS A 142 4.65 -12.82 -4.15
N GLN A 143 5.55 -12.14 -4.87
CA GLN A 143 7.00 -12.30 -4.70
C GLN A 143 7.58 -11.56 -3.49
N HIS A 144 6.95 -10.49 -3.03
CA HIS A 144 7.49 -9.58 -2.03
C HIS A 144 6.60 -9.45 -0.79
N GLU A 145 6.96 -10.17 0.27
CA GLU A 145 6.23 -10.15 1.55
C GLU A 145 6.04 -8.73 2.10
N LYS A 146 7.04 -7.85 1.96
CA LYS A 146 6.95 -6.46 2.43
C LYS A 146 5.85 -5.67 1.72
N LEU A 147 5.67 -5.85 0.42
CA LEU A 147 4.61 -5.20 -0.35
C LEU A 147 3.24 -5.81 -0.02
N ARG A 148 3.16 -7.13 0.11
CA ARG A 148 1.96 -7.84 0.56
C ARG A 148 1.52 -7.35 1.95
N ARG A 149 2.46 -7.20 2.89
CA ARG A 149 2.20 -6.64 4.21
C ARG A 149 1.72 -5.19 4.15
N ALA A 150 2.36 -4.34 3.34
CA ALA A 150 1.95 -2.95 3.17
C ALA A 150 0.52 -2.83 2.63
N THR A 151 0.17 -3.61 1.61
CA THR A 151 -1.18 -3.63 1.04
C THR A 151 -2.22 -4.09 2.07
N LYS A 152 -1.91 -5.15 2.82
CA LYS A 152 -2.79 -5.62 3.89
C LYS A 152 -3.00 -4.57 4.98
N LEU A 153 -1.93 -3.89 5.41
CA LEU A 153 -2.01 -2.79 6.41
C LEU A 153 -2.81 -1.61 5.88
N LEU A 154 -2.69 -1.26 4.60
CA LEU A 154 -3.49 -0.21 3.97
C LEU A 154 -4.98 -0.56 4.04
N LEU A 155 -5.36 -1.77 3.64
CA LEU A 155 -6.77 -2.20 3.63
C LEU A 155 -7.35 -2.29 5.05
N LEU A 156 -6.62 -2.92 5.98
CA LEU A 156 -7.02 -2.99 7.39
C LEU A 156 -7.14 -1.59 8.01
N GLY A 157 -6.18 -0.71 7.71
CA GLY A 157 -6.18 0.66 8.20
C GLY A 157 -7.39 1.46 7.74
N LYS A 158 -7.87 1.27 6.51
CA LYS A 158 -9.08 1.94 5.99
C LYS A 158 -10.33 1.64 6.85
N ASN A 159 -10.40 0.46 7.45
CA ASN A 159 -11.53 0.03 8.30
C ASN A 159 -11.25 0.14 9.81
N ALA A 160 -10.06 0.58 10.20
CA ALA A 160 -9.65 0.71 11.59
C ALA A 160 -10.12 2.03 12.24
N SER A 161 -10.09 2.08 13.58
CA SER A 161 -10.22 3.35 14.31
C SER A 161 -9.08 4.31 13.93
N MET A 162 -9.28 5.61 14.18
CA MET A 162 -8.29 6.63 13.81
C MET A 162 -6.94 6.40 14.50
N GLU A 163 -6.95 5.92 15.72
CA GLU A 163 -5.75 5.63 16.52
C GLU A 163 -4.90 4.52 15.90
N MET A 164 -5.55 3.54 15.26
CA MET A 164 -4.87 2.41 14.62
C MET A 164 -4.55 2.68 13.14
N ARG A 165 -5.35 3.53 12.49
CA ARG A 165 -5.24 3.85 11.07
C ARG A 165 -3.91 4.51 10.72
N LEU A 166 -3.55 5.56 11.44
CA LEU A 166 -2.32 6.32 11.20
C LEU A 166 -1.06 5.47 11.40
N PRO A 167 -0.88 4.77 12.53
CA PRO A 167 0.24 3.83 12.70
C PRO A 167 0.31 2.78 11.58
N ALA A 168 -0.82 2.20 11.19
CA ALA A 168 -0.86 1.19 10.14
C ALA A 168 -0.31 1.71 8.80
N TYR A 169 -0.66 2.94 8.41
CA TYR A 169 -0.17 3.53 7.17
C TYR A 169 1.30 3.89 7.22
N TYR A 170 1.81 4.39 8.34
CA TYR A 170 3.24 4.63 8.50
C TYR A 170 4.05 3.33 8.42
N VAL A 171 3.58 2.26 9.07
CA VAL A 171 4.21 0.93 8.98
C VAL A 171 4.13 0.37 7.56
N ALA A 172 3.05 0.65 6.82
CA ALA A 172 2.94 0.28 5.42
C ALA A 172 4.00 1.00 4.56
N ILE A 173 4.20 2.31 4.73
CA ILE A 173 5.27 3.06 4.05
C ILE A 173 6.65 2.51 4.41
N GLU A 174 6.90 2.20 5.69
CA GLU A 174 8.18 1.60 6.11
C GLU A 174 8.43 0.23 5.48
N ALA A 175 7.40 -0.58 5.34
CA ALA A 175 7.52 -1.88 4.67
C ALA A 175 7.90 -1.70 3.19
N ILE A 176 7.29 -0.73 2.49
CA ILE A 176 7.65 -0.39 1.11
C ILE A 176 9.06 0.18 1.05
N THR A 177 9.42 1.08 1.97
CA THR A 177 10.78 1.62 2.09
C THR A 177 11.80 0.50 2.20
N GLY A 178 11.58 -0.45 3.11
CA GLY A 178 12.49 -1.59 3.26
C GLY A 178 12.53 -2.53 2.05
N HIS A 179 11.52 -2.51 1.17
CA HIS A 179 11.57 -3.20 -0.12
C HIS A 179 12.45 -2.44 -1.11
N VAL A 180 12.30 -1.12 -1.20
CA VAL A 180 13.06 -0.26 -2.12
C VAL A 180 14.53 -0.16 -1.68
N GLU A 181 14.82 0.00 -0.38
CA GLU A 181 16.19 0.05 0.16
C GLU A 181 17.01 -1.19 -0.19
N ALA A 182 16.37 -2.36 -0.27
CA ALA A 182 17.05 -3.58 -0.68
C ALA A 182 17.53 -3.55 -2.15
N LYS A 183 16.97 -2.65 -2.96
CA LYS A 183 17.32 -2.49 -4.38
C LYS A 183 18.34 -1.36 -4.61
N ASP A 184 18.46 -0.40 -3.69
CA ASP A 184 19.23 0.81 -3.94
C ASP A 184 19.95 1.35 -2.70
N ASN A 185 21.29 1.52 -2.81
CA ASN A 185 22.16 2.08 -1.77
C ASN A 185 22.26 3.62 -1.83
N LEU A 186 21.42 4.31 -2.61
CA LEU A 186 21.58 5.73 -2.97
C LEU A 186 21.38 6.74 -1.82
N LEU A 187 20.88 6.32 -0.65
CA LEU A 187 20.56 7.24 0.45
C LEU A 187 21.65 7.43 1.49
N LYS A 188 22.79 6.77 1.35
CA LYS A 188 23.89 7.03 2.29
C LYS A 188 24.35 8.48 2.13
N PRO A 189 24.42 9.28 3.23
CA PRO A 189 24.94 10.66 3.18
C PRO A 189 26.32 10.77 2.51
N ILE A 190 27.17 9.76 2.73
CA ILE A 190 28.45 9.60 2.07
C ILE A 190 28.35 8.34 1.22
N ARG A 191 28.34 8.50 -0.12
CA ARG A 191 28.21 7.39 -1.07
C ARG A 191 29.46 6.53 -1.14
N ASP A 192 30.63 7.16 -1.05
CA ASP A 192 31.91 6.44 -1.01
C ASP A 192 32.09 5.79 0.37
N GLU A 193 31.99 4.47 0.39
CA GLU A 193 32.08 3.68 1.62
C GLU A 193 33.45 3.81 2.29
N SER A 194 34.53 3.93 1.52
CA SER A 194 35.89 4.11 2.05
C SER A 194 36.06 5.44 2.79
N VAL A 195 35.44 6.49 2.26
CA VAL A 195 35.43 7.82 2.89
C VAL A 195 34.58 7.78 4.16
N ALA A 196 33.41 7.14 4.10
CA ALA A 196 32.54 7.02 5.27
C ALA A 196 33.20 6.23 6.39
N GLU A 197 33.84 5.10 6.09
CA GLU A 197 34.55 4.27 7.07
C GLU A 197 35.72 5.01 7.69
N LYS A 198 36.52 5.71 6.88
CA LYS A 198 37.63 6.53 7.41
C LYS A 198 37.14 7.61 8.37
N LEU A 199 36.06 8.33 7.99
CA LEU A 199 35.47 9.36 8.85
C LEU A 199 34.97 8.78 10.16
N ILE A 200 34.20 7.69 10.09
CA ILE A 200 33.65 6.99 11.26
C ILE A 200 34.78 6.51 12.17
N LYS A 201 35.84 5.96 11.60
CA LYS A 201 37.02 5.49 12.36
C LYS A 201 37.70 6.65 13.10
N SER A 202 38.00 7.74 12.40
CA SER A 202 38.62 8.92 13.01
C SER A 202 37.80 9.53 14.16
N MET A 203 36.45 9.56 13.98
CA MET A 203 35.56 10.05 15.05
C MET A 203 35.54 9.11 16.27
N LYS A 204 35.62 7.79 16.06
CA LYS A 204 35.73 6.83 17.17
C LYS A 204 37.03 7.00 17.94
N GLU A 205 38.12 7.17 17.22
CA GLU A 205 39.46 7.41 17.84
C GLU A 205 39.43 8.68 18.71
N LEU A 206 38.82 9.76 18.24
CA LEU A 206 38.62 10.98 19.03
C LEU A 206 37.82 10.73 20.31
N ILE A 207 36.72 9.97 20.23
CA ILE A 207 35.93 9.62 21.42
C ILE A 207 36.77 8.82 22.44
N GLU A 208 37.58 7.89 22.00
CA GLU A 208 38.40 7.09 22.89
C GLU A 208 39.49 7.94 23.56
N VAL A 209 40.02 8.99 22.90
CA VAL A 209 40.93 9.97 23.49
C VAL A 209 40.20 10.80 24.54
N GLU A 210 39.05 11.37 24.20
CA GLU A 210 38.27 12.20 25.15
C GLU A 210 37.79 11.39 26.35
N LYS A 211 37.43 10.12 26.17
CA LYS A 211 37.07 9.23 27.28
C LYS A 211 38.22 9.03 28.30
N LYS A 212 39.47 9.04 27.83
CA LYS A 212 40.62 8.94 28.72
C LYS A 212 40.89 10.24 29.49
N LEU A 213 40.55 11.39 28.89
CA LEU A 213 40.71 12.72 29.50
C LEU A 213 39.56 13.04 30.47
N HIS A 214 38.37 12.58 30.20
CA HIS A 214 37.16 12.81 30.99
C HIS A 214 36.70 11.51 31.65
N SER A 215 37.32 11.14 32.78
CA SER A 215 36.99 9.91 33.54
C SER A 215 35.71 10.01 34.39
N ASN A 216 34.91 11.08 34.25
CA ASN A 216 33.71 11.33 35.03
C ASN A 216 32.44 10.68 34.38
N ASP A 217 31.47 10.35 35.23
CA ASP A 217 30.18 9.74 34.86
C ASP A 217 29.36 10.53 33.81
N ASP A 218 29.72 11.80 33.58
CA ASP A 218 29.05 12.68 32.61
C ASP A 218 29.38 12.37 31.13
N PHE A 219 30.40 11.55 30.84
CA PHE A 219 30.82 11.23 29.46
C PHE A 219 30.38 9.84 29.03
N ASN A 220 29.16 9.75 28.45
CA ASN A 220 28.62 8.47 27.95
C ASN A 220 29.17 8.13 26.55
N SER A 221 30.39 7.62 26.52
CA SER A 221 31.06 7.19 25.27
C SER A 221 30.26 6.14 24.47
N SER A 222 29.54 5.24 25.14
CA SER A 222 28.79 4.17 24.49
C SER A 222 27.65 4.72 23.62
N VAL A 223 26.95 5.75 24.07
CA VAL A 223 25.91 6.44 23.32
C VAL A 223 26.49 7.19 22.13
N LEU A 224 27.64 7.87 22.31
CA LEU A 224 28.32 8.59 21.24
C LEU A 224 28.83 7.63 20.16
N LEU A 225 29.49 6.53 20.54
CA LEU A 225 29.94 5.51 19.59
C LEU A 225 28.78 4.91 18.78
N ARG A 226 27.64 4.67 19.42
CA ARG A 226 26.44 4.20 18.70
C ARG A 226 25.91 5.24 17.71
N LYS A 227 25.92 6.54 18.05
CA LYS A 227 25.53 7.61 17.13
C LYS A 227 26.49 7.72 15.95
N ILE A 228 27.79 7.62 16.18
CA ILE A 228 28.82 7.65 15.13
C ILE A 228 28.71 6.44 14.20
N ASN A 229 28.46 5.24 14.71
CA ASN A 229 28.21 4.06 13.89
C ASN A 229 27.02 4.24 12.94
N ASN A 230 26.08 5.11 13.29
CA ASN A 230 24.91 5.41 12.47
C ASN A 230 25.06 6.70 11.63
N LEU A 231 26.23 7.34 11.62
CA LEU A 231 26.45 8.63 10.96
C LEU A 231 26.15 8.59 9.46
N ASN A 232 26.53 7.49 8.80
CA ASN A 232 26.31 7.30 7.37
C ASN A 232 24.96 6.61 7.05
N ARG A 233 24.04 6.56 8.02
CA ARG A 233 22.68 6.09 7.77
C ARG A 233 21.77 7.27 7.44
N PRO A 234 20.87 7.10 6.46
CA PRO A 234 19.90 8.14 6.13
C PRO A 234 19.01 8.42 7.35
N THR A 235 18.54 9.67 7.48
CA THR A 235 17.56 10.00 8.50
C THR A 235 16.24 9.27 8.27
N ASN A 236 15.41 9.10 9.29
CA ASN A 236 14.09 8.48 9.12
C ASN A 236 13.23 9.23 8.09
N LYS A 237 13.39 10.55 7.99
CA LYS A 237 12.71 11.39 7.01
C LYS A 237 13.15 11.07 5.59
N ASP A 238 14.47 10.98 5.37
CA ASP A 238 15.02 10.67 4.04
C ASP A 238 14.61 9.26 3.61
N LYS A 239 14.61 8.31 4.53
CA LYS A 239 14.15 6.94 4.29
C LYS A 239 12.70 6.90 3.84
N LEU A 240 11.79 7.61 4.51
CA LEU A 240 10.38 7.59 4.17
C LEU A 240 10.05 8.32 2.86
N SER A 241 10.88 9.28 2.43
CA SER A 241 10.70 9.98 1.16
C SER A 241 11.34 9.27 -0.04
N GLN A 242 12.33 8.42 0.19
CA GLN A 242 13.05 7.71 -0.86
C GLN A 242 12.16 6.89 -1.80
N PRO A 243 11.19 6.08 -1.32
CA PRO A 243 10.37 5.29 -2.21
C PRO A 243 9.65 6.13 -3.26
N PHE A 244 9.28 7.37 -2.90
CA PHE A 244 8.61 8.29 -3.83
C PHE A 244 9.55 8.78 -4.93
N SER A 245 10.79 9.12 -4.57
CA SER A 245 11.81 9.46 -5.57
C SER A 245 12.14 8.28 -6.48
N PHE A 246 12.19 7.07 -5.94
CA PHE A 246 12.43 5.84 -6.71
C PHE A 246 11.35 5.60 -7.77
N VAL A 247 10.08 5.92 -7.47
CA VAL A 247 8.96 5.78 -8.41
C VAL A 247 8.64 7.07 -9.19
N ASN A 248 9.54 8.06 -9.16
CA ASN A 248 9.36 9.35 -9.83
C ASN A 248 8.10 10.12 -9.40
N TYR A 249 7.71 10.02 -8.12
CA TYR A 249 6.62 10.79 -7.55
C TYR A 249 7.16 11.96 -6.72
N SER A 250 6.76 13.18 -7.08
CA SER A 250 7.19 14.41 -6.40
C SER A 250 6.27 14.71 -5.21
N LEU A 251 6.79 14.56 -3.99
CA LEU A 251 6.07 14.90 -2.77
C LEU A 251 5.82 16.42 -2.67
N SER A 252 4.60 16.82 -2.36
CA SER A 252 4.27 18.19 -1.96
C SER A 252 4.89 18.55 -0.61
N LYS A 253 4.97 19.85 -0.31
CA LYS A 253 5.47 20.31 1.01
C LYS A 253 4.67 19.74 2.19
N GLU A 254 3.37 19.59 2.00
CA GLU A 254 2.47 19.03 3.01
C GLU A 254 2.70 17.53 3.21
N GLU A 255 2.79 16.77 2.14
CA GLU A 255 3.08 15.33 2.21
C GLU A 255 4.42 15.06 2.87
N TYR A 256 5.42 15.89 2.56
CA TYR A 256 6.71 15.84 3.22
C TYR A 256 6.62 16.10 4.74
N ARG A 257 5.78 17.06 5.15
CA ARG A 257 5.51 17.35 6.57
C ARG A 257 4.82 16.15 7.23
N ILE A 258 3.80 15.59 6.59
CA ILE A 258 3.08 14.42 7.10
C ILE A 258 4.04 13.25 7.34
N LEU A 259 4.93 12.94 6.40
CA LEU A 259 5.93 11.88 6.58
C LEU A 259 6.87 12.15 7.76
N LYS A 260 7.22 13.41 8.03
CA LYS A 260 8.06 13.83 9.18
C LYS A 260 7.36 13.58 10.52
N ASP A 261 6.04 13.73 10.57
CA ASP A 261 5.25 13.64 11.81
C ASP A 261 5.03 12.18 12.28
N ARG A 262 5.64 11.20 11.62
CA ARG A 262 5.53 9.77 11.92
C ARG A 262 5.63 9.45 13.43
N ASN A 263 6.66 9.96 14.09
CA ASN A 263 6.92 9.63 15.50
C ASN A 263 5.79 10.12 16.42
N LEU A 264 5.15 11.23 16.09
CA LEU A 264 4.01 11.76 16.82
C LEU A 264 2.88 10.73 16.92
N TYR A 265 2.55 10.11 15.79
CA TYR A 265 1.44 9.15 15.69
C TYR A 265 1.79 7.75 16.17
N LEU A 266 3.03 7.30 15.96
CA LEU A 266 3.46 5.97 16.43
C LEU A 266 3.60 5.89 17.96
N HIS A 267 3.88 7.00 18.63
CA HIS A 267 3.99 7.05 20.09
C HIS A 267 2.69 7.44 20.81
N GLY A 268 1.54 7.37 20.12
CA GLY A 268 0.22 7.55 20.71
C GLY A 268 -0.10 8.97 21.18
N SER A 269 0.63 9.97 20.69
CA SER A 269 0.39 11.38 21.06
C SER A 269 -0.94 11.94 20.56
N PHE A 270 -1.65 11.17 19.70
CA PHE A 270 -2.93 11.52 19.13
C PHE A 270 -4.08 11.52 20.16
N THR A 271 -4.00 10.69 21.20
CA THR A 271 -5.11 10.40 22.11
C THR A 271 -5.35 11.47 23.19
N LYS A 272 -4.50 12.49 23.31
CA LYS A 272 -4.60 13.52 24.35
C LYS A 272 -5.30 14.78 23.84
N GLY A 273 -6.65 14.79 23.92
CA GLY A 273 -7.47 15.99 23.76
C GLY A 273 -8.80 15.76 23.05
N LYS A 274 -9.89 16.31 23.63
CA LYS A 274 -11.24 16.35 23.04
C LYS A 274 -11.40 17.45 21.99
N ASP A 275 -10.35 17.74 21.21
CA ASP A 275 -10.37 18.86 20.29
C ASP A 275 -10.75 18.36 18.88
N ASP A 276 -11.91 18.80 18.40
CA ASP A 276 -12.44 18.49 17.07
C ASP A 276 -11.43 18.79 15.95
N ASN A 277 -10.59 19.81 16.12
CA ASN A 277 -9.55 20.16 15.14
C ASN A 277 -8.48 19.06 15.03
N ARG A 278 -8.10 18.43 16.14
CA ARG A 278 -7.11 17.33 16.11
C ARG A 278 -7.63 16.11 15.37
N TYR A 279 -8.92 15.78 15.57
CA TYR A 279 -9.55 14.69 14.84
C TYR A 279 -9.60 14.97 13.34
N ARG A 280 -9.96 16.19 12.93
CA ARG A 280 -9.96 16.62 11.53
C ARG A 280 -8.56 16.59 10.91
N ASP A 281 -7.54 17.03 11.65
CA ASP A 281 -6.15 16.97 11.20
C ASP A 281 -5.67 15.52 11.05
N ALA A 282 -6.03 14.64 11.98
CA ALA A 282 -5.72 13.23 11.89
C ALA A 282 -6.45 12.56 10.72
N LEU A 283 -7.71 12.88 10.49
CA LEU A 283 -8.48 12.38 9.35
C LEU A 283 -7.82 12.83 8.03
N HIS A 284 -7.44 14.11 7.93
CA HIS A 284 -6.71 14.61 6.77
C HIS A 284 -5.37 13.89 6.58
N THR A 285 -4.57 13.76 7.64
CA THR A 285 -3.30 13.04 7.61
C THR A 285 -3.50 11.58 7.18
N SER A 286 -4.54 10.91 7.70
CA SER A 286 -4.83 9.51 7.35
C SER A 286 -5.21 9.35 5.88
N THR A 287 -6.01 10.25 5.33
CA THR A 287 -6.38 10.20 3.90
C THR A 287 -5.17 10.44 3.00
N ARG A 288 -4.29 11.36 3.37
CA ARG A 288 -3.01 11.60 2.64
C ARG A 288 -2.08 10.40 2.72
N LEU A 289 -1.90 9.81 3.90
CA LEU A 289 -1.06 8.61 4.04
C LEU A 289 -1.62 7.43 3.24
N SER A 290 -2.93 7.21 3.29
CA SER A 290 -3.59 6.19 2.48
C SER A 290 -3.33 6.40 0.98
N PHE A 291 -3.45 7.64 0.52
CA PHE A 291 -3.14 8.03 -0.86
C PHE A 291 -1.67 7.75 -1.19
N LEU A 292 -0.72 8.16 -0.35
CA LEU A 292 0.72 7.96 -0.56
C LEU A 292 1.10 6.47 -0.62
N VAL A 293 0.56 5.64 0.27
CA VAL A 293 0.77 4.17 0.21
C VAL A 293 0.24 3.61 -1.11
N THR A 294 -0.95 4.06 -1.52
CA THR A 294 -1.57 3.64 -2.79
C THR A 294 -0.71 4.03 -3.99
N VAL A 295 -0.24 5.28 -4.04
CA VAL A 295 0.67 5.76 -5.10
C VAL A 295 1.91 4.87 -5.20
N LEU A 296 2.58 4.58 -4.08
CA LEU A 296 3.77 3.74 -4.08
C LEU A 296 3.48 2.34 -4.64
N LEU A 297 2.42 1.68 -4.18
CA LEU A 297 2.07 0.33 -4.63
C LEU A 297 1.75 0.30 -6.13
N LEU A 298 0.98 1.27 -6.61
CA LEU A 298 0.59 1.35 -8.02
C LEU A 298 1.77 1.73 -8.93
N LYS A 299 2.57 2.71 -8.54
CA LYS A 299 3.77 3.12 -9.31
C LYS A 299 4.82 2.00 -9.37
N LEU A 300 5.01 1.25 -8.29
CA LEU A 300 5.89 0.07 -8.31
C LEU A 300 5.41 -0.98 -9.31
N ALA A 301 4.11 -1.13 -9.51
CA ALA A 301 3.51 -2.00 -10.52
C ALA A 301 3.49 -1.38 -11.95
N GLY A 302 4.08 -0.21 -12.13
CA GLY A 302 4.13 0.48 -13.43
C GLY A 302 2.84 1.18 -13.83
N PHE A 303 1.95 1.49 -12.87
CA PHE A 303 0.74 2.26 -13.16
C PHE A 303 1.07 3.72 -13.43
N GLU A 304 0.62 4.20 -14.57
CA GLU A 304 0.60 5.61 -14.95
C GLU A 304 -0.81 5.98 -15.36
N GLY A 305 -1.50 6.71 -14.50
CA GLY A 305 -2.89 7.01 -14.74
C GLY A 305 -3.50 7.87 -13.65
N LYS A 306 -4.82 7.86 -13.57
CA LYS A 306 -5.57 8.72 -12.66
C LYS A 306 -6.20 7.91 -11.54
N ILE A 307 -6.09 8.42 -10.32
CA ILE A 307 -6.69 7.83 -9.10
C ILE A 307 -7.49 8.86 -8.32
N ILE A 308 -8.38 8.37 -7.46
CA ILE A 308 -9.27 9.22 -6.65
C ILE A 308 -8.50 9.84 -5.49
N ASN A 309 -8.59 11.18 -5.36
CA ASN A 309 -8.07 11.93 -4.23
C ASN A 309 -9.09 12.02 -3.10
N TYR A 310 -9.08 11.06 -2.20
CA TYR A 310 -10.00 11.06 -1.06
C TYR A 310 -9.80 12.22 -0.09
N ALA A 311 -8.62 12.84 -0.03
CA ALA A 311 -8.41 14.02 0.78
C ALA A 311 -9.24 15.20 0.24
N LYS A 312 -9.30 15.35 -1.10
CA LYS A 312 -10.16 16.34 -1.75
C LYS A 312 -11.64 15.97 -1.62
N LEU A 313 -11.98 14.70 -1.87
CA LEU A 313 -13.36 14.22 -1.79
C LEU A 313 -13.99 14.52 -0.40
N TRP A 314 -13.20 14.35 0.66
CA TRP A 314 -13.65 14.57 2.03
C TRP A 314 -13.27 15.93 2.60
N SER A 315 -12.77 16.85 1.78
CA SER A 315 -12.29 18.15 2.24
C SER A 315 -13.34 18.94 3.04
N GLY A 316 -14.61 18.87 2.62
CA GLY A 316 -15.73 19.49 3.36
C GLY A 316 -15.92 18.87 4.75
N ALA A 317 -15.91 17.57 4.90
CA ALA A 317 -16.01 16.86 6.18
C ALA A 317 -14.79 17.11 7.09
N ILE A 318 -13.61 17.28 6.48
CA ILE A 318 -12.35 17.61 7.18
C ILE A 318 -12.32 19.09 7.60
N GLY A 319 -13.16 19.93 7.00
CA GLY A 319 -13.16 21.39 7.24
C GLY A 319 -11.94 22.10 6.63
N LYS A 320 -11.33 21.51 5.58
CA LYS A 320 -10.19 22.09 4.85
C LYS A 320 -10.61 22.34 3.41
N ASN A 321 -10.43 23.55 2.94
CA ASN A 321 -10.61 23.85 1.53
C ASN A 321 -9.31 23.53 0.77
N LEU A 322 -9.26 22.32 0.17
CA LEU A 322 -8.11 21.88 -0.60
C LEU A 322 -8.24 22.34 -2.05
N ASN A 323 -7.30 23.16 -2.51
CA ASN A 323 -7.20 23.56 -3.92
C ASN A 323 -6.44 22.48 -4.72
N GLU A 324 -7.09 21.34 -4.87
CA GLU A 324 -6.57 20.16 -5.57
C GLU A 324 -7.67 19.54 -6.40
N ASP A 325 -7.27 18.77 -7.41
CA ASP A 325 -8.20 18.01 -8.22
C ASP A 325 -8.75 16.77 -7.46
N LEU A 326 -9.98 16.40 -7.77
CA LEU A 326 -10.63 15.21 -7.24
C LEU A 326 -9.98 13.92 -7.78
N ILE A 327 -9.47 13.99 -8.99
CA ILE A 327 -8.77 12.89 -9.66
C ILE A 327 -7.36 13.37 -9.97
N LEU A 328 -6.37 12.67 -9.42
CA LEU A 328 -4.96 13.00 -9.58
C LEU A 328 -4.27 12.02 -10.53
N SER A 329 -3.46 12.56 -11.42
CA SER A 329 -2.51 11.77 -12.22
C SER A 329 -1.31 11.39 -11.37
N ILE A 330 -0.91 10.13 -11.45
CA ILE A 330 0.25 9.60 -10.76
C ILE A 330 1.19 8.91 -11.72
#